data_9c104a4c4fbee28ff23ec08941aec570
#
_entry.id   9c104a4c4fbee28ff23ec08941aec570
#
_cell.length_a   1.000
_cell.length_b   1.000
_cell.length_c   1.000
_cell.angle_alpha   90.00
_cell.angle_beta   90.00
_cell.angle_gamma   90.00
#
_symmetry.space_group_name_H-M   'P 1'
#
loop_
_entity.id
_entity.type
_entity.pdbx_description
1 polymer ?
#
loop_
_entity_poly.entity_id
_entity_poly.type
_entity_poly.pdbx_seq_one_letter_code
_entity_poly.pdbx_strand_id
1 'polypeptide(L)'
;MQDIPSLKAELEKRGYMGLMNIRGDKGTDDKRSLASMGAGGRANLASDSYINFKEATKENATIYKSSTGKTPKKINDLSINQSLNENEANGQYGSTLGSLGQTLSDNNFKVAVLGNSDTVENGELKENRNICLIAMDNYGRVADGNIEDINIEDDTMPFGIRADYDKLTKETKSLYEN
;
A
#
# COMPACT_ATOMS: atom_id res chain seq x y z
N MET A 1 22.39 -2.22 8.89
CA MET A 1 21.22 -3.13 8.86
C MET A 1 21.32 -4.03 10.08
N GLN A 2 20.37 -3.96 11.00
CA GLN A 2 20.39 -4.85 12.15
C GLN A 2 20.23 -6.28 11.64
N ASP A 3 21.10 -7.17 12.11
CA ASP A 3 21.03 -8.58 11.77
C ASP A 3 19.82 -9.19 12.50
N ILE A 4 18.87 -9.77 11.75
CA ILE A 4 17.70 -10.46 12.28
C ILE A 4 17.87 -11.95 11.97
N PRO A 5 18.62 -12.69 12.79
CA PRO A 5 19.01 -14.07 12.48
C PRO A 5 17.83 -15.03 12.30
N SER A 6 16.76 -14.84 13.07
CA SER A 6 15.55 -15.67 12.98
C SER A 6 14.82 -15.48 11.65
N LEU A 7 14.67 -14.25 11.18
CA LEU A 7 14.06 -13.95 9.89
C LEU A 7 14.91 -14.50 8.73
N LYS A 8 16.25 -14.33 8.82
CA LYS A 8 17.18 -14.88 7.82
C LYS A 8 17.04 -16.39 7.72
N ALA A 9 17.05 -17.11 8.86
CA ALA A 9 16.93 -18.56 8.89
C ALA A 9 15.60 -19.06 8.29
N GLU A 10 14.48 -18.36 8.51
CA GLU A 10 13.19 -18.72 7.90
C GLU A 10 13.15 -18.42 6.40
N LEU A 11 13.71 -17.30 5.95
CA LEU A 11 13.79 -16.97 4.52
C LEU A 11 14.66 -17.95 3.75
N GLU A 12 15.79 -18.39 4.31
CA GLU A 12 16.65 -19.40 3.69
C GLU A 12 15.97 -20.76 3.51
N LYS A 13 15.01 -21.10 4.37
CA LYS A 13 14.24 -22.35 4.28
C LYS A 13 13.06 -22.28 3.31
N ARG A 14 12.43 -21.13 3.14
CA ARG A 14 11.11 -21.01 2.52
C ARG A 14 11.05 -20.03 1.35
N GLY A 15 12.12 -19.30 1.08
CA GLY A 15 12.09 -18.25 0.08
C GLY A 15 13.44 -17.97 -0.55
N TYR A 16 13.45 -16.93 -1.34
CA TYR A 16 14.64 -16.41 -1.99
C TYR A 16 14.86 -14.98 -1.55
N MET A 17 16.12 -14.60 -1.36
CA MET A 17 16.49 -13.21 -1.08
C MET A 17 17.19 -12.61 -2.30
N GLY A 18 16.86 -11.35 -2.59
CA GLY A 18 17.49 -10.60 -3.66
C GLY A 18 17.62 -9.12 -3.29
N LEU A 19 18.50 -8.43 -4.01
CA LEU A 19 18.60 -6.98 -3.95
C LEU A 19 17.72 -6.39 -5.05
N MET A 20 16.86 -5.44 -4.69
CA MET A 20 16.02 -4.74 -5.63
C MET A 20 16.33 -3.25 -5.60
N ASN A 21 16.42 -2.63 -6.79
CA ASN A 21 16.49 -1.19 -6.90
C ASN A 21 15.08 -0.62 -6.81
N ILE A 22 14.81 0.10 -5.72
CA ILE A 22 13.50 0.71 -5.43
C ILE A 22 13.38 2.16 -5.89
N ARG A 23 14.28 2.63 -6.74
CA ARG A 23 14.23 4.01 -7.24
C ARG A 23 13.05 4.21 -8.18
N GLY A 24 12.14 5.11 -7.81
CA GLY A 24 11.10 5.60 -8.69
C GLY A 24 11.62 6.53 -9.79
N ASP A 25 10.71 7.10 -10.58
CA ASP A 25 11.02 8.20 -11.47
C ASP A 25 11.27 9.48 -10.63
N LYS A 26 12.29 10.22 -10.94
CA LYS A 26 12.68 11.49 -10.30
C LYS A 26 12.96 11.45 -8.77
N GLY A 27 12.98 10.29 -8.13
CA GLY A 27 13.23 10.24 -6.69
C GLY A 27 13.31 8.85 -6.07
N THR A 28 13.60 8.82 -4.78
CA THR A 28 13.75 7.59 -3.98
C THR A 28 12.89 7.61 -2.72
N ASP A 29 11.90 8.52 -2.65
CA ASP A 29 10.94 8.51 -1.55
C ASP A 29 10.08 7.24 -1.57
N ASP A 30 9.46 6.93 -0.43
CA ASP A 30 8.68 5.71 -0.25
C ASP A 30 7.49 5.63 -1.22
N LYS A 31 6.77 6.72 -1.46
CA LYS A 31 5.62 6.76 -2.38
C LYS A 31 6.01 6.36 -3.79
N ARG A 32 7.04 7.00 -4.35
CA ARG A 32 7.54 6.66 -5.70
C ARG A 32 8.10 5.26 -5.78
N SER A 33 8.79 4.82 -4.73
CA SER A 33 9.35 3.47 -4.66
C SER A 33 8.25 2.42 -4.65
N LEU A 34 7.24 2.56 -3.80
CA LEU A 34 6.11 1.64 -3.69
C LEU A 34 5.22 1.66 -4.95
N ALA A 35 4.95 2.86 -5.50
CA ALA A 35 4.24 3.00 -6.76
C ALA A 35 4.98 2.31 -7.93
N SER A 36 6.31 2.43 -7.97
CA SER A 36 7.15 1.77 -8.99
C SER A 36 7.13 0.25 -8.86
N MET A 37 7.10 -0.27 -7.64
CA MET A 37 6.92 -1.72 -7.40
C MET A 37 5.57 -2.20 -7.93
N GLY A 38 4.49 -1.50 -7.61
CA GLY A 38 3.14 -1.81 -8.09
C GLY A 38 2.96 -1.61 -9.60
N ALA A 39 3.73 -0.73 -10.21
CA ALA A 39 3.71 -0.50 -11.66
C ALA A 39 4.60 -1.48 -12.45
N GLY A 40 5.50 -2.21 -11.78
CA GLY A 40 6.51 -3.03 -12.46
C GLY A 40 7.53 -2.22 -13.27
N GLY A 41 7.61 -0.90 -13.01
CA GLY A 41 8.48 0.03 -13.73
C GLY A 41 8.57 1.35 -12.96
N ARG A 42 9.47 2.25 -13.36
CA ARG A 42 9.63 3.53 -12.66
C ARG A 42 8.39 4.41 -12.84
N ALA A 43 7.65 4.61 -11.76
CA ALA A 43 6.49 5.47 -11.70
C ALA A 43 6.83 6.83 -11.09
N ASN A 44 6.13 7.88 -11.55
CA ASN A 44 6.23 9.22 -11.01
C ASN A 44 5.02 9.56 -10.15
N LEU A 45 5.29 10.15 -8.99
CA LEU A 45 4.32 10.85 -8.16
C LEU A 45 4.93 12.18 -7.75
N ALA A 46 4.15 13.24 -7.59
CA ALA A 46 4.68 14.49 -7.07
C ALA A 46 5.20 14.29 -5.64
N SER A 47 6.26 15.01 -5.26
CA SER A 47 6.85 14.90 -3.91
C SER A 47 5.85 15.26 -2.81
N ASP A 48 4.95 16.19 -3.11
CA ASP A 48 3.88 16.69 -2.27
C ASP A 48 2.53 15.96 -2.50
N SER A 49 2.51 14.92 -3.35
CA SER A 49 1.28 14.14 -3.59
C SER A 49 0.71 13.63 -2.28
N TYR A 50 -0.56 13.94 -2.07
CA TYR A 50 -1.34 13.37 -0.99
C TYR A 50 -1.89 12.02 -1.42
N ILE A 51 -1.49 10.97 -0.73
CA ILE A 51 -1.98 9.60 -0.94
C ILE A 51 -3.00 9.32 0.15
N ASN A 52 -4.22 8.97 -0.23
CA ASN A 52 -5.34 8.86 0.71
C ASN A 52 -6.11 7.54 0.57
N PHE A 53 -5.44 6.45 0.93
CA PHE A 53 -6.13 5.17 1.03
C PHE A 53 -7.02 5.10 2.27
N LYS A 54 -8.27 4.74 2.05
CA LYS A 54 -9.29 4.55 3.09
C LYS A 54 -10.07 3.26 2.86
N GLU A 55 -10.48 2.63 3.95
CA GLU A 55 -11.46 1.56 3.87
C GLU A 55 -12.84 2.09 3.45
N ALA A 56 -13.61 1.26 2.76
CA ALA A 56 -14.90 1.64 2.20
C ALA A 56 -15.98 1.73 3.28
N THR A 57 -16.10 2.88 3.90
CA THR A 57 -17.33 3.29 4.58
C THR A 57 -18.35 3.78 3.55
N LYS A 58 -19.59 4.01 3.96
CA LYS A 58 -20.62 4.61 3.09
C LYS A 58 -20.17 5.96 2.53
N GLU A 59 -19.49 6.78 3.34
CA GLU A 59 -18.98 8.09 2.97
C GLU A 59 -17.82 7.97 1.99
N ASN A 60 -16.76 7.25 2.37
CA ASN A 60 -15.57 7.07 1.54
C ASN A 60 -15.89 6.44 0.17
N ALA A 61 -16.79 5.45 0.16
CA ALA A 61 -17.26 4.82 -1.07
C ALA A 61 -18.00 5.82 -1.98
N THR A 62 -18.79 6.73 -1.41
CA THR A 62 -19.49 7.77 -2.16
C THR A 62 -18.50 8.78 -2.73
N ILE A 63 -17.54 9.25 -1.95
CA ILE A 63 -16.49 10.18 -2.39
C ILE A 63 -15.70 9.55 -3.54
N TYR A 64 -15.21 8.32 -3.35
CA TYR A 64 -14.46 7.62 -4.37
C TYR A 64 -15.25 7.45 -5.67
N LYS A 65 -16.51 7.00 -5.58
CA LYS A 65 -17.38 6.81 -6.75
C LYS A 65 -17.67 8.12 -7.48
N SER A 66 -17.86 9.21 -6.74
CA SER A 66 -18.14 10.52 -7.32
C SER A 66 -16.93 11.09 -8.06
N SER A 67 -15.71 10.86 -7.56
CA SER A 67 -14.48 11.38 -8.17
C SER A 67 -14.00 10.55 -9.36
N THR A 68 -14.20 9.22 -9.33
CA THR A 68 -13.64 8.30 -10.33
C THR A 68 -14.67 7.70 -11.29
N GLY A 69 -15.95 7.73 -10.93
CA GLY A 69 -17.01 7.00 -11.64
C GLY A 69 -16.94 5.47 -11.48
N LYS A 70 -16.01 4.95 -10.70
CA LYS A 70 -15.78 3.50 -10.52
C LYS A 70 -16.46 2.96 -9.28
N THR A 71 -16.80 1.69 -9.30
CA THR A 71 -17.29 0.98 -8.12
C THR A 71 -16.16 0.81 -7.11
N PRO A 72 -16.32 1.26 -5.85
CA PRO A 72 -15.30 1.08 -4.83
C PRO A 72 -15.11 -0.41 -4.48
N LYS A 73 -13.91 -0.75 -4.02
CA LYS A 73 -13.57 -2.04 -3.39
C LYS A 73 -13.40 -1.86 -1.88
N LYS A 74 -12.82 -2.82 -1.20
CA LYS A 74 -12.61 -2.77 0.27
C LYS A 74 -11.75 -1.56 0.68
N ILE A 75 -10.68 -1.29 -0.07
CA ILE A 75 -9.77 -0.16 0.16
C ILE A 75 -9.68 0.67 -1.12
N ASN A 76 -9.71 1.99 -1.01
CA ASN A 76 -9.71 2.89 -2.17
C ASN A 76 -8.84 4.13 -1.90
N ASP A 77 -8.06 4.54 -2.89
CA ASP A 77 -7.37 5.83 -2.86
C ASP A 77 -8.33 6.94 -3.30
N LEU A 78 -8.71 7.80 -2.38
CA LEU A 78 -9.63 8.91 -2.64
C LEU A 78 -8.97 10.03 -3.47
N SER A 79 -7.64 10.00 -3.59
CA SER A 79 -6.83 10.96 -4.35
C SER A 79 -6.28 10.41 -5.66
N ILE A 80 -6.68 9.22 -6.08
CA ILE A 80 -6.08 8.47 -7.21
C ILE A 80 -5.99 9.28 -8.50
N ASN A 81 -6.98 10.10 -8.83
CA ASN A 81 -6.96 10.89 -10.05
C ASN A 81 -5.77 11.85 -10.11
N GLN A 82 -5.35 12.42 -8.98
CA GLN A 82 -4.15 13.27 -8.91
C GLN A 82 -2.89 12.45 -9.24
N SER A 83 -2.76 11.27 -8.66
CA SER A 83 -1.62 10.37 -8.88
C SER A 83 -1.55 9.89 -10.34
N LEU A 84 -2.68 9.53 -10.94
CA LEU A 84 -2.74 9.11 -12.35
C LEU A 84 -2.35 10.25 -13.28
N ASN A 85 -2.92 11.44 -13.09
CA ASN A 85 -2.62 12.62 -13.91
C ASN A 85 -1.13 13.01 -13.79
N GLU A 86 -0.57 12.97 -12.59
CA GLU A 86 0.85 13.28 -12.38
C GLU A 86 1.76 12.27 -13.08
N ASN A 87 1.46 10.98 -12.96
CA ASN A 87 2.25 9.94 -13.63
C ASN A 87 2.14 10.03 -15.15
N GLU A 88 0.96 10.33 -15.69
CA GLU A 88 0.74 10.51 -17.13
C GLU A 88 1.44 11.76 -17.67
N ALA A 89 1.29 12.89 -17.00
CA ALA A 89 1.81 14.18 -17.48
C ALA A 89 3.32 14.30 -17.33
N ASN A 90 3.89 13.76 -16.26
CA ASN A 90 5.28 14.01 -15.84
C ASN A 90 6.14 12.76 -15.74
N GLY A 91 5.59 11.58 -15.91
CA GLY A 91 6.32 10.31 -15.90
C GLY A 91 7.18 10.16 -17.18
N GLN A 92 8.43 9.71 -17.03
CA GLN A 92 9.39 9.58 -18.14
C GLN A 92 9.44 8.16 -18.72
N TYR A 93 8.90 7.18 -18.02
CA TYR A 93 9.08 5.77 -18.33
C TYR A 93 7.81 5.07 -18.86
N GLY A 94 6.69 5.80 -19.00
CA GLY A 94 5.43 5.25 -19.51
C GLY A 94 4.86 4.12 -18.63
N SER A 95 5.23 4.06 -17.36
CA SER A 95 4.72 3.05 -16.42
C SER A 95 3.27 3.33 -16.06
N THR A 96 2.49 2.27 -15.87
CA THR A 96 1.08 2.37 -15.46
C THR A 96 0.95 2.05 -13.99
N LEU A 97 0.44 3.00 -13.19
CA LEU A 97 0.19 2.77 -11.77
C LEU A 97 -0.78 1.60 -11.57
N GLY A 98 -0.48 0.75 -10.59
CA GLY A 98 -1.35 -0.36 -10.21
C GLY A 98 -1.34 -1.56 -11.16
N SER A 99 -0.39 -1.65 -12.12
CA SER A 99 -0.31 -2.76 -13.08
C SER A 99 -0.22 -4.12 -12.42
N LEU A 100 0.51 -4.27 -11.32
CA LEU A 100 0.62 -5.54 -10.60
C LEU A 100 -0.75 -5.98 -10.05
N GLY A 101 -1.40 -5.12 -9.28
CA GLY A 101 -2.71 -5.42 -8.70
C GLY A 101 -3.78 -5.67 -9.78
N GLN A 102 -3.75 -4.91 -10.88
CA GLN A 102 -4.65 -5.14 -12.02
C GLN A 102 -4.39 -6.51 -12.67
N THR A 103 -3.13 -6.83 -12.98
CA THR A 103 -2.77 -8.11 -13.61
C THR A 103 -3.16 -9.29 -12.74
N LEU A 104 -2.92 -9.23 -11.42
CA LEU A 104 -3.34 -10.26 -10.49
C LEU A 104 -4.86 -10.42 -10.49
N SER A 105 -5.60 -9.33 -10.42
CA SER A 105 -7.07 -9.33 -10.44
C SER A 105 -7.63 -9.91 -11.74
N ASP A 106 -7.05 -9.55 -12.90
CA ASP A 106 -7.46 -10.05 -14.21
C ASP A 106 -7.21 -11.55 -14.38
N ASN A 107 -6.26 -12.10 -13.63
CA ASN A 107 -5.97 -13.52 -13.56
C ASN A 107 -6.64 -14.23 -12.38
N ASN A 108 -7.66 -13.63 -11.78
CA ASN A 108 -8.45 -14.18 -10.67
C ASN A 108 -7.66 -14.43 -9.38
N PHE A 109 -6.53 -13.77 -9.18
CA PHE A 109 -5.84 -13.78 -7.90
C PHE A 109 -6.50 -12.76 -6.97
N LYS A 110 -6.73 -13.16 -5.73
CA LYS A 110 -7.18 -12.26 -4.68
C LYS A 110 -5.99 -11.42 -4.21
N VAL A 111 -6.19 -10.11 -4.12
CA VAL A 111 -5.19 -9.15 -3.66
C VAL A 111 -5.70 -8.48 -2.40
N ALA A 112 -4.89 -8.52 -1.35
CA ALA A 112 -5.22 -7.90 -0.07
C ALA A 112 -4.01 -7.15 0.50
N VAL A 113 -4.27 -6.14 1.33
CA VAL A 113 -3.26 -5.42 2.10
C VAL A 113 -3.61 -5.50 3.58
N LEU A 114 -2.65 -5.93 4.39
CA LEU A 114 -2.75 -5.93 5.84
C LEU A 114 -1.65 -5.07 6.45
N GLY A 115 -2.05 -4.10 7.26
CA GLY A 115 -1.12 -3.20 7.94
C GLY A 115 -0.94 -1.84 7.28
N ASN A 116 -0.24 -0.99 7.99
CA ASN A 116 0.09 0.38 7.59
C ASN A 116 1.45 0.79 8.20
N SER A 117 1.89 1.99 7.91
CA SER A 117 3.09 2.62 8.48
C SER A 117 2.71 3.91 9.24
N ASP A 118 1.56 3.91 9.87
CA ASP A 118 1.10 5.02 10.69
C ASP A 118 2.07 5.26 11.84
N THR A 119 2.18 6.51 12.29
CA THR A 119 3.01 6.92 13.43
C THR A 119 2.23 7.87 14.33
N VAL A 120 2.63 7.95 15.59
CA VAL A 120 2.13 8.97 16.52
C VAL A 120 3.26 9.97 16.77
N GLU A 121 3.06 11.21 16.36
CA GLU A 121 4.00 12.31 16.59
C GLU A 121 3.31 13.43 17.36
N ASN A 122 3.87 13.81 18.51
CA ASN A 122 3.30 14.82 19.41
C ASN A 122 1.83 14.53 19.84
N GLY A 123 1.47 13.25 19.97
CA GLY A 123 0.10 12.83 20.32
C GLY A 123 -0.90 12.86 19.16
N GLU A 124 -0.46 13.13 17.94
CA GLU A 124 -1.29 13.11 16.74
C GLU A 124 -0.95 11.91 15.85
N LEU A 125 -1.97 11.19 15.41
CA LEU A 125 -1.82 10.10 14.45
C LEU A 125 -1.48 10.68 13.07
N LYS A 126 -0.35 10.23 12.52
CA LYS A 126 0.03 10.49 11.13
C LYS A 126 -0.16 9.24 10.31
N GLU A 127 -1.18 9.25 9.47
CA GLU A 127 -1.49 8.12 8.60
C GLU A 127 -0.44 7.98 7.48
N ASN A 128 0.05 6.77 7.30
CA ASN A 128 0.86 6.36 6.16
C ASN A 128 0.39 4.99 5.65
N ARG A 129 -0.42 5.02 4.61
CA ARG A 129 -1.03 3.86 3.96
C ARG A 129 -0.40 3.58 2.59
N ASN A 130 0.81 4.09 2.34
CA ASN A 130 1.49 4.03 1.05
C ASN A 130 1.76 2.60 0.57
N ILE A 131 1.79 1.62 1.46
CA ILE A 131 1.94 0.20 1.11
C ILE A 131 0.86 -0.28 0.11
N CYS A 132 -0.33 0.33 0.12
CA CYS A 132 -1.40 0.03 -0.82
C CYS A 132 -1.02 0.33 -2.29
N LEU A 133 -0.06 1.22 -2.54
CA LEU A 133 0.43 1.53 -3.89
C LEU A 133 1.02 0.30 -4.61
N ILE A 134 1.51 -0.70 -3.88
CA ILE A 134 2.03 -1.95 -4.47
C ILE A 134 0.89 -2.83 -4.98
N ALA A 135 -0.21 -2.89 -4.23
CA ALA A 135 -1.27 -3.87 -4.40
C ALA A 135 -2.51 -3.33 -5.12
N MET A 136 -2.62 -2.01 -5.27
CA MET A 136 -3.78 -1.39 -5.92
C MET A 136 -3.90 -1.77 -7.39
N ASP A 137 -5.11 -1.77 -7.91
CA ASP A 137 -5.38 -1.85 -9.35
C ASP A 137 -5.18 -0.48 -10.03
N ASN A 138 -5.35 -0.40 -11.35
CA ASN A 138 -5.17 0.81 -12.15
C ASN A 138 -6.14 1.95 -11.79
N TYR A 139 -7.07 1.70 -10.88
CA TYR A 139 -8.03 2.68 -10.39
C TYR A 139 -7.81 3.02 -8.91
N GLY A 140 -6.67 2.62 -8.33
CA GLY A 140 -6.35 2.89 -6.93
C GLY A 140 -7.17 2.08 -5.92
N ARG A 141 -7.60 0.85 -6.26
CA ARG A 141 -8.44 0.02 -5.39
C ARG A 141 -7.71 -1.27 -5.00
N VAL A 142 -7.88 -1.68 -3.76
CA VAL A 142 -7.46 -3.01 -3.27
C VAL A 142 -8.70 -3.81 -2.91
N ALA A 143 -8.71 -5.09 -3.32
CA ALA A 143 -9.90 -5.92 -3.23
C ALA A 143 -10.29 -6.26 -1.79
N ASP A 144 -9.30 -6.49 -0.93
CA ASP A 144 -9.52 -6.91 0.45
C ASP A 144 -8.39 -6.42 1.37
N GLY A 145 -8.56 -6.57 2.68
CA GLY A 145 -7.54 -6.22 3.68
C GLY A 145 -8.05 -5.39 4.84
N ASN A 146 -7.10 -4.98 5.68
CA ASN A 146 -7.32 -4.11 6.82
C ASN A 146 -6.11 -3.17 6.96
N ILE A 147 -6.34 -1.86 6.85
CA ILE A 147 -5.30 -0.82 6.91
C ILE A 147 -5.54 0.21 8.02
N GLU A 148 -6.67 0.16 8.69
CA GLU A 148 -7.05 1.16 9.69
C GLU A 148 -6.93 0.62 11.11
N ASP A 149 -7.46 -0.54 11.38
CA ASP A 149 -7.58 -1.12 12.70
C ASP A 149 -6.60 -2.31 12.86
N ILE A 150 -5.32 -2.04 12.74
CA ILE A 150 -4.27 -3.08 12.72
C ILE A 150 -3.10 -2.78 13.65
N ASN A 151 -3.12 -1.63 14.31
CA ASN A 151 -2.10 -1.20 15.26
C ASN A 151 -2.69 -1.07 16.66
N ILE A 152 -1.82 -1.16 17.65
CA ILE A 152 -2.10 -0.84 19.05
C ILE A 152 -1.11 0.21 19.56
N GLU A 153 -1.57 1.07 20.43
CA GLU A 153 -0.70 2.04 21.11
C GLU A 153 0.32 1.34 21.99
N ASP A 154 1.57 1.76 21.87
CA ASP A 154 2.69 1.23 22.65
C ASP A 154 3.78 2.29 22.80
N ASP A 155 3.75 2.99 23.92
CA ASP A 155 4.69 4.08 24.24
C ASP A 155 6.15 3.60 24.37
N THR A 156 6.39 2.30 24.43
CA THR A 156 7.75 1.73 24.46
C THR A 156 8.36 1.65 23.05
N MET A 157 7.56 1.82 22.02
CA MET A 157 8.00 1.77 20.63
C MET A 157 8.38 3.16 20.11
N PRO A 158 9.37 3.26 19.22
CA PRO A 158 9.87 4.55 18.69
C PRO A 158 8.81 5.44 18.06
N PHE A 159 7.72 4.85 17.56
CA PHE A 159 6.65 5.56 16.86
C PHE A 159 5.34 5.60 17.65
N GLY A 160 5.37 5.26 18.96
CA GLY A 160 4.19 5.27 19.84
C GLY A 160 3.15 4.20 19.53
N ILE A 161 3.36 3.39 18.50
CA ILE A 161 2.46 2.31 18.07
C ILE A 161 3.26 1.10 17.58
N ARG A 162 2.64 -0.05 17.61
CA ARG A 162 3.13 -1.29 16.97
C ARG A 162 1.99 -2.06 16.32
N ALA A 163 2.34 -2.95 15.40
CA ALA A 163 1.35 -3.83 14.82
C ALA A 163 0.74 -4.78 15.87
N ASP A 164 -0.57 -5.00 15.79
CA ASP A 164 -1.27 -6.05 16.52
C ASP A 164 -1.03 -7.39 15.83
N TYR A 165 -0.03 -8.14 16.27
CA TYR A 165 0.35 -9.41 15.65
C TYR A 165 -0.72 -10.49 15.76
N ASP A 166 -1.53 -10.49 16.82
CA ASP A 166 -2.61 -11.46 17.00
C ASP A 166 -3.71 -11.17 15.98
N LYS A 167 -4.06 -9.90 15.80
CA LYS A 167 -5.01 -9.46 14.80
C LYS A 167 -4.51 -9.70 13.39
N LEU A 168 -3.25 -9.35 13.08
CA LEU A 168 -2.62 -9.65 11.79
C LEU A 168 -2.70 -11.13 11.45
N THR A 169 -2.40 -11.99 12.43
CA THR A 169 -2.45 -13.44 12.24
C THR A 169 -3.88 -13.93 11.96
N LYS A 170 -4.86 -13.40 12.68
CA LYS A 170 -6.28 -13.72 12.50
C LYS A 170 -6.79 -13.28 11.12
N GLU A 171 -6.52 -12.03 10.74
CA GLU A 171 -6.91 -11.47 9.44
C GLU A 171 -6.25 -12.25 8.29
N THR A 172 -4.95 -12.55 8.40
CA THR A 172 -4.24 -13.34 7.40
C THR A 172 -4.89 -14.71 7.20
N LYS A 173 -5.21 -15.42 8.29
CA LYS A 173 -5.90 -16.73 8.20
C LYS A 173 -7.26 -16.60 7.52
N SER A 174 -8.04 -15.60 7.89
CA SER A 174 -9.36 -15.36 7.28
C SER A 174 -9.28 -15.11 5.77
N LEU A 175 -8.24 -14.43 5.30
CA LEU A 175 -8.02 -14.19 3.86
C LEU A 175 -7.64 -15.46 3.09
N TYR A 176 -7.00 -16.43 3.75
CA TYR A 176 -6.66 -17.73 3.12
C TYR A 176 -7.82 -18.72 3.09
N GLU A 177 -8.77 -18.60 4.01
CA GLU A 177 -9.90 -19.52 4.14
C GLU A 177 -11.09 -19.14 3.23
N ASN A 178 -11.10 -17.92 2.67
CA ASN A 178 -12.12 -17.36 1.78
C ASN A 178 -11.62 -17.27 0.32
#